data_1c82b04404bdd578457b108f7310f136
#
_entry.id   1c82b04404bdd578457b108f7310f136
#
_cell.length_a   1.000
_cell.length_b   1.000
_cell.length_c   1.000
_cell.angle_alpha   90.00
_cell.angle_beta   90.00
_cell.angle_gamma   90.00
#
_symmetry.space_group_name_H-M   'P 1'
#
loop_
_entity.id
_entity.type
_entity.pdbx_description
1 polymer ?
#
loop_
_entity_poly.entity_id
_entity_poly.type
_entity_poly.pdbx_seq_one_letter_code
_entity_poly.pdbx_strand_id
1 'polypeptide(L)'
;MRKSTIALTFGAGGLLLGMLLFNSMSAANTSYGEDRAQIEDLQARYLFALDFHDPQTYASTFTPDGILDYGSGEVKGREAIIKVIAGMPQNRPPARPGQPVLRPAAGRHQITNIVIKVDGNKATSRSSWFHVGNDNPQRANTIGGFGHYEDDLIKVNGKWFFTKRKIYNEGNAQWQYKGTGNPAW
;
A
#
# COMPACT_ATOMS: atom_id res chain seq x y z
N MET A 1 76.85 25.09 -26.04
CA MET A 1 75.98 24.82 -24.88
C MET A 1 74.54 24.75 -25.37
N ARG A 2 73.96 23.55 -25.57
CA ARG A 2 72.55 23.36 -25.99
C ARG A 2 71.76 23.05 -24.79
N LYS A 3 70.76 23.85 -24.49
CA LYS A 3 69.76 23.56 -23.40
C LYS A 3 68.61 22.72 -24.01
N SER A 4 68.46 21.48 -23.53
CA SER A 4 67.36 20.61 -23.89
C SER A 4 66.16 20.89 -22.92
N THR A 5 65.03 21.30 -23.51
CA THR A 5 63.78 21.49 -22.79
C THR A 5 63.00 20.18 -22.89
N ILE A 6 62.75 19.54 -21.75
CA ILE A 6 61.88 18.35 -21.64
C ILE A 6 60.45 18.87 -21.45
N ALA A 7 59.58 18.60 -22.39
CA ALA A 7 58.16 18.85 -22.26
C ALA A 7 57.50 17.63 -21.59
N LEU A 8 56.90 17.83 -20.41
CA LEU A 8 56.04 16.85 -19.76
C LEU A 8 54.62 16.96 -20.34
N THR A 9 54.22 15.97 -21.10
CA THR A 9 52.81 15.79 -21.50
C THR A 9 52.08 15.04 -20.40
N PHE A 10 51.22 15.73 -19.64
CA PHE A 10 50.24 15.09 -18.75
C PHE A 10 49.08 14.58 -19.61
N GLY A 11 48.94 13.26 -19.63
CA GLY A 11 47.86 12.58 -20.34
C GLY A 11 46.51 12.78 -19.67
N ALA A 12 45.52 13.28 -20.41
CA ALA A 12 44.14 13.51 -20.04
C ALA A 12 43.29 12.21 -20.00
N GLY A 13 43.91 11.05 -19.72
CA GLY A 13 43.23 9.74 -19.76
C GLY A 13 42.64 9.21 -18.43
N GLY A 14 42.94 9.87 -17.30
CA GLY A 14 42.57 9.33 -15.98
C GLY A 14 41.17 9.70 -15.44
N LEU A 15 40.53 10.72 -15.97
CA LEU A 15 39.27 11.24 -15.44
C LEU A 15 38.00 10.59 -16.02
N LEU A 16 38.10 9.94 -17.19
CA LEU A 16 36.93 9.29 -17.83
C LEU A 16 36.62 7.89 -17.29
N LEU A 17 37.59 7.18 -16.69
CA LEU A 17 37.37 5.86 -16.12
C LEU A 17 36.71 5.91 -14.76
N GLY A 18 36.86 6.99 -13.99
CA GLY A 18 36.22 7.20 -12.71
C GLY A 18 34.73 7.49 -12.77
N MET A 19 34.26 8.14 -13.82
CA MET A 19 32.82 8.46 -13.98
C MET A 19 31.96 7.28 -14.45
N LEU A 20 32.52 6.29 -15.11
CA LEU A 20 31.82 5.10 -15.57
C LEU A 20 31.55 4.07 -14.43
N LEU A 21 32.34 4.11 -13.37
CA LEU A 21 32.18 3.21 -12.23
C LEU A 21 31.12 3.69 -11.21
N PHE A 22 30.78 4.99 -11.20
CA PHE A 22 29.74 5.52 -10.31
C PHE A 22 28.32 5.33 -10.82
N ASN A 23 28.13 5.08 -12.12
CA ASN A 23 26.78 4.86 -12.69
C ASN A 23 26.28 3.40 -12.62
N SER A 24 27.12 2.45 -12.22
CA SER A 24 26.71 1.05 -12.06
C SER A 24 26.37 0.65 -10.62
N MET A 25 26.46 1.56 -9.65
CA MET A 25 26.17 1.29 -8.25
C MET A 25 24.76 1.70 -7.79
N SER A 26 23.84 1.94 -8.70
CA SER A 26 22.50 2.39 -8.32
C SER A 26 21.39 1.38 -8.60
N ALA A 27 21.64 0.10 -8.42
CA ALA A 27 20.62 -0.81 -7.97
C ALA A 27 20.82 -0.96 -6.45
N ALA A 28 20.50 0.10 -5.70
CA ALA A 28 20.57 0.06 -4.26
C ALA A 28 19.69 -1.11 -3.78
N ASN A 29 20.30 -2.15 -3.22
CA ASN A 29 19.59 -3.07 -2.36
C ASN A 29 18.99 -2.19 -1.25
N THR A 30 17.71 -1.82 -1.40
CA THR A 30 16.99 -1.15 -0.34
C THR A 30 17.08 -2.03 0.90
N SER A 31 17.41 -1.43 2.04
CA SER A 31 17.46 -2.17 3.29
C SER A 31 16.05 -2.70 3.63
N TYR A 32 15.95 -3.78 4.39
CA TYR A 32 14.67 -4.27 4.90
C TYR A 32 13.87 -3.15 5.59
N GLY A 33 14.53 -2.25 6.32
CA GLY A 33 13.87 -1.12 6.98
C GLY A 33 13.23 -0.15 5.99
N GLU A 34 13.88 0.13 4.86
CA GLU A 34 13.31 0.98 3.82
C GLU A 34 12.17 0.29 3.07
N ASP A 35 12.32 -0.99 2.74
CA ASP A 35 11.25 -1.76 2.11
C ASP A 35 10.03 -1.86 3.01
N ARG A 36 10.25 -2.09 4.31
CA ARG A 36 9.19 -2.09 5.32
C ARG A 36 8.46 -0.75 5.38
N ALA A 37 9.19 0.36 5.44
CA ALA A 37 8.61 1.70 5.47
C ALA A 37 7.77 1.99 4.21
N GLN A 38 8.26 1.61 3.03
CA GLN A 38 7.52 1.78 1.78
C GLN A 38 6.25 0.91 1.71
N ILE A 39 6.29 -0.31 2.25
CA ILE A 39 5.12 -1.20 2.30
C ILE A 39 4.08 -0.67 3.30
N GLU A 40 4.51 -0.19 4.47
CA GLU A 40 3.61 0.43 5.45
C GLU A 40 2.96 1.71 4.89
N ASP A 41 3.72 2.54 4.16
CA ASP A 41 3.18 3.70 3.45
C ASP A 41 2.18 3.30 2.35
N LEU A 42 2.44 2.22 1.60
CA LEU A 42 1.50 1.68 0.62
C LEU A 42 0.18 1.27 1.28
N GLN A 43 0.24 0.57 2.41
CA GLN A 43 -0.93 0.15 3.18
C GLN A 43 -1.72 1.34 3.73
N ALA A 44 -1.02 2.37 4.22
CA ALA A 44 -1.65 3.61 4.68
C ALA A 44 -2.37 4.34 3.54
N ARG A 45 -1.73 4.51 2.39
CA ARG A 45 -2.35 5.14 1.21
C ARG A 45 -3.58 4.39 0.71
N TYR A 46 -3.55 3.07 0.74
CA TYR A 46 -4.70 2.22 0.43
C TYR A 46 -5.88 2.53 1.35
N LEU A 47 -5.67 2.62 2.68
CA LEU A 47 -6.72 2.91 3.64
C LEU A 47 -7.24 4.35 3.53
N PHE A 48 -6.36 5.33 3.35
CA PHE A 48 -6.79 6.70 3.09
C PHE A 48 -7.66 6.79 1.84
N ALA A 49 -7.28 6.13 0.75
CA ALA A 49 -8.06 6.13 -0.48
C ALA A 49 -9.44 5.48 -0.28
N LEU A 50 -9.53 4.39 0.49
CA LEU A 50 -10.80 3.78 0.86
C LEU A 50 -11.67 4.74 1.67
N ASP A 51 -11.12 5.30 2.74
CA ASP A 51 -11.84 6.12 3.71
C ASP A 51 -12.31 7.47 3.15
N PHE A 52 -11.64 7.98 2.13
CA PHE A 52 -11.98 9.22 1.45
C PHE A 52 -12.67 9.00 0.09
N HIS A 53 -12.99 7.71 -0.24
CA HIS A 53 -13.68 7.32 -1.47
C HIS A 53 -12.94 7.80 -2.72
N ASP A 54 -11.64 7.53 -2.79
CA ASP A 54 -10.78 7.78 -3.94
C ASP A 54 -10.44 6.47 -4.66
N PRO A 55 -11.31 6.01 -5.60
CA PRO A 55 -11.12 4.74 -6.27
C PRO A 55 -9.86 4.70 -7.15
N GLN A 56 -9.42 5.84 -7.66
CA GLN A 56 -8.24 5.92 -8.51
C GLN A 56 -6.97 5.67 -7.69
N THR A 57 -6.80 6.39 -6.60
CA THR A 57 -5.66 6.19 -5.67
C THR A 57 -5.70 4.79 -5.07
N TYR A 58 -6.87 4.29 -4.67
CA TYR A 58 -7.04 2.93 -4.14
C TYR A 58 -6.52 1.88 -5.13
N ALA A 59 -7.00 1.90 -6.37
CA ALA A 59 -6.58 0.95 -7.39
C ALA A 59 -5.11 1.12 -7.80
N SER A 60 -4.55 2.33 -7.71
CA SER A 60 -3.14 2.61 -8.02
C SER A 60 -2.16 1.90 -7.08
N THR A 61 -2.60 1.47 -5.89
CA THR A 61 -1.80 0.69 -4.95
C THR A 61 -1.56 -0.75 -5.40
N PHE A 62 -2.32 -1.24 -6.37
CA PHE A 62 -2.16 -2.56 -6.97
C PHE A 62 -1.31 -2.52 -8.23
N THR A 63 -0.77 -3.68 -8.65
CA THR A 63 -0.26 -3.86 -10.02
C THR A 63 -1.40 -3.70 -11.04
N PRO A 64 -1.12 -3.46 -12.34
CA PRO A 64 -2.17 -3.34 -13.35
C PRO A 64 -3.15 -4.51 -13.38
N ASP A 65 -2.67 -5.72 -13.08
CA ASP A 65 -3.41 -6.98 -13.04
C ASP A 65 -3.66 -7.49 -11.62
N GLY A 66 -3.43 -6.64 -10.61
CA GLY A 66 -3.56 -6.99 -9.20
C GLY A 66 -4.94 -7.49 -8.80
N ILE A 67 -4.99 -8.27 -7.74
CA ILE A 67 -6.20 -8.94 -7.26
C ILE A 67 -6.63 -8.38 -5.92
N LEU A 68 -7.88 -7.94 -5.83
CA LEU A 68 -8.58 -7.66 -4.58
C LEU A 68 -9.55 -8.81 -4.29
N ASP A 69 -9.28 -9.57 -3.22
CA ASP A 69 -10.14 -10.66 -2.74
C ASP A 69 -10.89 -10.18 -1.49
N TYR A 70 -12.20 -10.00 -1.63
CA TYR A 70 -13.06 -9.50 -0.55
C TYR A 70 -14.39 -10.25 -0.58
N GLY A 71 -14.80 -10.93 0.42
CA GLY A 71 -16.01 -11.73 0.60
C GLY A 71 -16.95 -12.01 -0.56
N SER A 72 -17.05 -11.12 -1.54
CA SER A 72 -17.81 -11.34 -2.77
C SER A 72 -17.03 -12.10 -3.85
N GLY A 73 -15.77 -12.41 -3.58
CA GLY A 73 -14.85 -13.09 -4.50
C GLY A 73 -13.69 -12.20 -4.95
N GLU A 74 -12.93 -12.70 -5.90
CA GLU A 74 -11.77 -12.01 -6.46
C GLU A 74 -12.17 -11.03 -7.56
N VAL A 75 -11.61 -9.83 -7.48
CA VAL A 75 -11.69 -8.80 -8.52
C VAL A 75 -10.29 -8.55 -9.05
N LYS A 76 -10.09 -8.73 -10.35
CA LYS A 76 -8.79 -8.63 -11.00
C LYS A 76 -8.66 -7.39 -11.87
N GLY A 77 -7.54 -6.69 -11.69
CA GLY A 77 -7.15 -5.51 -12.46
C GLY A 77 -7.70 -4.20 -11.92
N ARG A 78 -6.93 -3.13 -12.12
CA ARG A 78 -7.23 -1.80 -11.57
C ARG A 78 -8.61 -1.27 -11.98
N GLU A 79 -9.01 -1.45 -13.24
CA GLU A 79 -10.32 -0.97 -13.72
C GLU A 79 -11.49 -1.63 -12.99
N ALA A 80 -11.40 -2.94 -12.75
CA ALA A 80 -12.42 -3.65 -12.01
C ALA A 80 -12.43 -3.23 -10.53
N ILE A 81 -11.27 -3.04 -9.92
CA ILE A 81 -11.12 -2.53 -8.55
C ILE A 81 -11.72 -1.12 -8.43
N ILE A 82 -11.46 -0.22 -9.38
CA ILE A 82 -12.08 1.12 -9.42
C ILE A 82 -13.60 1.01 -9.39
N LYS A 83 -14.20 0.14 -10.21
CA LYS A 83 -15.66 -0.05 -10.27
C LYS A 83 -16.23 -0.50 -8.92
N VAL A 84 -15.54 -1.40 -8.22
CA VAL A 84 -15.96 -1.86 -6.89
C VAL A 84 -15.99 -0.69 -5.90
N ILE A 85 -14.88 0.07 -5.81
CA ILE A 85 -14.78 1.17 -4.83
C ILE A 85 -15.74 2.31 -5.20
N ALA A 86 -15.86 2.67 -6.48
CA ALA A 86 -16.81 3.69 -6.94
C ALA A 86 -18.27 3.31 -6.66
N GLY A 87 -18.60 2.01 -6.70
CA GLY A 87 -19.93 1.48 -6.41
C GLY A 87 -20.25 1.34 -4.92
N MET A 88 -19.30 1.54 -4.02
CA MET A 88 -19.56 1.45 -2.58
C MET A 88 -20.48 2.59 -2.14
N PRO A 89 -21.50 2.30 -1.29
CA PRO A 89 -22.35 3.34 -0.76
C PRO A 89 -21.54 4.37 0.01
N GLN A 90 -21.67 5.63 -0.34
CA GLN A 90 -21.20 6.70 0.51
C GLN A 90 -22.22 6.86 1.63
N ASN A 91 -21.90 6.37 2.83
CA ASN A 91 -22.79 6.43 4.00
C ASN A 91 -22.94 7.88 4.49
N ARG A 92 -23.67 8.68 3.71
CA ARG A 92 -24.22 9.95 4.16
C ARG A 92 -25.74 9.76 4.28
N PRO A 93 -26.27 9.45 5.48
CA PRO A 93 -27.72 9.45 5.64
C PRO A 93 -28.24 10.84 5.23
N PRO A 94 -29.33 10.91 4.44
CA PRO A 94 -29.92 12.16 4.06
C PRO A 94 -30.31 12.94 5.32
N ALA A 95 -30.09 14.28 5.28
CA ALA A 95 -30.59 15.16 6.34
C ALA A 95 -32.10 14.96 6.46
N ARG A 96 -32.57 14.56 7.63
CA ARG A 96 -34.01 14.40 7.89
C ARG A 96 -34.58 15.79 8.21
N PRO A 97 -35.64 16.24 7.51
CA PRO A 97 -36.29 17.51 7.82
C PRO A 97 -36.68 17.60 9.29
N GLY A 98 -36.33 18.71 9.95
CA GLY A 98 -36.71 18.97 11.36
C GLY A 98 -35.80 18.33 12.41
N GLN A 99 -34.76 17.60 12.03
CA GLN A 99 -33.74 17.12 12.98
C GLN A 99 -32.53 18.07 13.04
N PRO A 100 -31.85 18.19 14.22
CA PRO A 100 -30.59 18.92 14.28
C PRO A 100 -29.62 18.39 13.23
N VAL A 101 -28.86 19.30 12.58
CA VAL A 101 -27.79 18.92 11.67
C VAL A 101 -26.73 18.20 12.48
N LEU A 102 -26.81 16.88 12.54
CA LEU A 102 -25.78 16.06 13.14
C LEU A 102 -24.51 16.10 12.26
N ARG A 103 -23.35 15.92 12.88
CA ARG A 103 -22.11 15.66 12.14
C ARG A 103 -22.37 14.61 11.07
N PRO A 104 -21.83 14.76 9.85
CA PRO A 104 -21.88 13.70 8.87
C PRO A 104 -21.32 12.41 9.46
N ALA A 105 -21.89 11.27 9.06
CA ALA A 105 -21.27 9.98 9.37
C ALA A 105 -19.85 9.96 8.77
N ALA A 106 -18.91 9.50 9.55
CA ALA A 106 -17.53 9.33 9.13
C ALA A 106 -16.99 8.04 9.73
N GLY A 107 -16.10 7.40 9.02
CA GLY A 107 -15.39 6.22 9.49
C GLY A 107 -13.95 6.23 9.00
N ARG A 108 -13.10 5.51 9.73
CA ARG A 108 -11.68 5.36 9.39
C ARG A 108 -11.24 3.94 9.70
N HIS A 109 -10.56 3.36 8.75
CA HIS A 109 -9.87 2.09 8.98
C HIS A 109 -8.53 2.34 9.64
N GLN A 110 -8.17 1.45 10.54
CA GLN A 110 -6.87 1.41 11.19
C GLN A 110 -6.18 0.09 10.85
N ILE A 111 -4.87 0.11 10.71
CA ILE A 111 -4.05 -1.08 10.50
C ILE A 111 -3.04 -1.21 11.63
N THR A 112 -2.86 -2.42 12.14
CA THR A 112 -1.98 -2.72 13.27
C THR A 112 -1.35 -4.11 13.11
N ASN A 113 -0.44 -4.50 14.01
CA ASN A 113 0.16 -5.84 14.05
C ASN A 113 0.75 -6.26 12.70
N ILE A 114 1.51 -5.36 12.08
CA ILE A 114 2.04 -5.55 10.74
C ILE A 114 3.27 -6.46 10.77
N VAL A 115 3.17 -7.61 10.09
CA VAL A 115 4.28 -8.54 9.86
C VAL A 115 4.59 -8.54 8.38
N ILE A 116 5.84 -8.27 8.01
CA ILE A 116 6.31 -8.21 6.62
C ILE A 116 7.51 -9.13 6.46
N LYS A 117 7.50 -9.95 5.39
CA LYS A 117 8.64 -10.74 4.94
C LYS A 117 9.02 -10.28 3.55
N VAL A 118 10.27 -9.84 3.37
CA VAL A 118 10.80 -9.37 2.08
C VAL A 118 11.78 -10.41 1.56
N ASP A 119 11.64 -10.75 0.29
CA ASP A 119 12.54 -11.62 -0.47
C ASP A 119 12.82 -10.96 -1.84
N GLY A 120 13.92 -10.23 -1.91
CA GLY A 120 14.31 -9.46 -3.08
C GLY A 120 13.25 -8.42 -3.49
N ASN A 121 12.63 -8.63 -4.63
CA ASN A 121 11.55 -7.77 -5.15
C ASN A 121 10.14 -8.29 -4.84
N LYS A 122 10.01 -9.31 -4.00
CA LYS A 122 8.74 -9.85 -3.53
C LYS A 122 8.61 -9.68 -2.04
N ALA A 123 7.39 -9.55 -1.56
CA ALA A 123 7.11 -9.55 -0.14
C ALA A 123 5.73 -10.16 0.15
N THR A 124 5.57 -10.62 1.37
CA THR A 124 4.26 -10.92 1.95
C THR A 124 4.04 -10.04 3.16
N SER A 125 2.79 -9.65 3.39
CA SER A 125 2.40 -8.93 4.61
C SER A 125 1.15 -9.53 5.22
N ARG A 126 1.12 -9.51 6.54
CA ARG A 126 -0.07 -9.82 7.35
C ARG A 126 -0.27 -8.69 8.32
N SER A 127 -1.50 -8.25 8.48
CA SER A 127 -1.80 -7.15 9.39
C SER A 127 -3.25 -7.21 9.87
N SER A 128 -3.48 -6.81 11.11
CA SER A 128 -4.83 -6.65 11.63
C SER A 128 -5.40 -5.31 11.21
N TRP A 129 -6.72 -5.25 11.03
CA TRP A 129 -7.42 -4.01 10.78
C TRP A 129 -8.70 -3.92 11.62
N PHE A 130 -9.12 -2.72 11.89
CA PHE A 130 -10.43 -2.41 12.45
C PHE A 130 -10.94 -1.07 11.93
N HIS A 131 -12.23 -0.89 11.97
CA HIS A 131 -12.91 0.33 11.55
C HIS A 131 -13.50 1.04 12.75
N VAL A 132 -13.20 2.33 12.89
CA VAL A 132 -13.88 3.22 13.85
C VAL A 132 -14.79 4.13 13.06
N GLY A 133 -16.06 4.18 13.44
CA GLY A 133 -17.03 5.02 12.77
C GLY A 133 -18.09 5.55 13.71
N ASN A 134 -18.86 6.51 13.24
CA ASN A 134 -19.97 7.12 13.98
C ASN A 134 -21.30 7.04 13.22
N ASP A 135 -21.44 6.03 12.34
CA ASP A 135 -22.66 5.82 11.56
C ASP A 135 -23.74 5.10 12.39
N ASN A 136 -24.21 5.80 13.39
CA ASN A 136 -25.29 5.40 14.26
C ASN A 136 -26.15 6.62 14.63
N PRO A 137 -27.38 6.42 15.13
CA PRO A 137 -28.31 7.52 15.44
C PRO A 137 -27.75 8.59 16.38
N GLN A 138 -26.90 8.18 17.32
CA GLN A 138 -26.30 9.07 18.34
C GLN A 138 -25.01 9.73 17.83
N ARG A 139 -24.51 9.34 16.66
CA ARG A 139 -23.19 9.76 16.16
C ARG A 139 -22.03 9.51 17.15
N ALA A 140 -22.20 8.50 18.00
CA ALA A 140 -21.16 8.05 18.91
C ALA A 140 -20.10 7.25 18.14
N ASN A 141 -18.83 7.43 18.51
CA ASN A 141 -17.76 6.61 17.94
C ASN A 141 -17.90 5.18 18.42
N THR A 142 -17.94 4.24 17.47
CA THR A 142 -18.02 2.81 17.73
C THR A 142 -16.98 2.08 16.88
N ILE A 143 -16.50 0.94 17.40
CA ILE A 143 -15.74 0.00 16.61
C ILE A 143 -16.75 -0.79 15.79
N GLY A 144 -16.57 -0.74 14.45
CA GLY A 144 -17.37 -1.50 13.50
C GLY A 144 -16.74 -2.87 13.18
N GLY A 145 -16.51 -3.16 11.90
CA GLY A 145 -15.84 -4.39 11.49
C GLY A 145 -14.37 -4.45 11.92
N PHE A 146 -13.85 -5.66 12.03
CA PHE A 146 -12.45 -5.94 12.27
C PHE A 146 -12.05 -7.26 11.62
N GLY A 147 -10.75 -7.44 11.40
CA GLY A 147 -10.21 -8.65 10.81
C GLY A 147 -8.72 -8.51 10.49
N HIS A 148 -8.29 -9.16 9.41
CA HIS A 148 -6.91 -9.04 8.97
C HIS A 148 -6.80 -9.03 7.46
N TYR A 149 -5.64 -8.58 6.98
CA TYR A 149 -5.22 -8.64 5.58
C TYR A 149 -4.15 -9.70 5.39
N GLU A 150 -4.22 -10.39 4.26
CA GLU A 150 -3.14 -11.20 3.72
C GLU A 150 -2.74 -10.63 2.38
N ASP A 151 -1.50 -10.16 2.29
CA ASP A 151 -0.99 -9.45 1.12
C ASP A 151 0.17 -10.21 0.48
N ASP A 152 0.16 -10.23 -0.86
CA ASP A 152 1.30 -10.52 -1.70
C ASP A 152 1.70 -9.23 -2.43
N LEU A 153 3.00 -8.91 -2.43
CA LEU A 153 3.51 -7.66 -2.96
C LEU A 153 4.69 -7.89 -3.91
N ILE A 154 4.88 -6.92 -4.81
CA ILE A 154 6.03 -6.87 -5.71
C ILE A 154 6.60 -5.45 -5.77
N LYS A 155 7.94 -5.36 -5.87
CA LYS A 155 8.64 -4.11 -6.14
C LYS A 155 8.90 -3.99 -7.64
N VAL A 156 8.38 -2.93 -8.27
CA VAL A 156 8.58 -2.60 -9.67
C VAL A 156 9.15 -1.19 -9.77
N ASN A 157 10.30 -1.04 -10.41
CA ASN A 157 10.99 0.25 -10.54
C ASN A 157 11.16 0.98 -9.19
N GLY A 158 11.56 0.23 -8.15
CA GLY A 158 11.80 0.77 -6.81
C GLY A 158 10.55 1.08 -5.97
N LYS A 159 9.34 0.76 -6.45
CA LYS A 159 8.07 1.00 -5.75
C LYS A 159 7.34 -0.30 -5.48
N TRP A 160 6.78 -0.44 -4.29
CA TRP A 160 5.96 -1.58 -3.92
C TRP A 160 4.52 -1.44 -4.36
N PHE A 161 3.90 -2.57 -4.75
CA PHE A 161 2.49 -2.70 -5.15
C PHE A 161 1.92 -4.01 -4.63
N PHE A 162 0.62 -4.04 -4.34
CA PHE A 162 -0.09 -5.28 -4.12
C PHE A 162 -0.24 -6.04 -5.45
N THR A 163 0.18 -7.29 -5.49
CA THR A 163 -0.23 -8.24 -6.53
C THR A 163 -1.53 -8.92 -6.13
N LYS A 164 -1.71 -9.14 -4.82
CA LYS A 164 -2.97 -9.60 -4.24
C LYS A 164 -3.12 -9.03 -2.83
N ARG A 165 -4.33 -8.59 -2.50
CA ARG A 165 -4.78 -8.33 -1.13
C ARG A 165 -6.03 -9.14 -0.86
N LYS A 166 -5.99 -9.98 0.17
CA LYS A 166 -7.15 -10.68 0.70
C LYS A 166 -7.60 -10.05 2.00
N ILE A 167 -8.92 -9.80 2.10
CA ILE A 167 -9.54 -9.17 3.25
C ILE A 167 -10.37 -10.21 4.00
N TYR A 168 -10.03 -10.42 5.26
CA TYR A 168 -10.86 -11.15 6.21
C TYR A 168 -11.59 -10.16 7.11
N ASN A 169 -12.85 -10.43 7.41
CA ASN A 169 -13.69 -9.62 8.29
C ASN A 169 -14.45 -10.55 9.24
N GLU A 170 -14.10 -10.51 10.51
CA GLU A 170 -14.68 -11.39 11.53
C GLU A 170 -16.15 -11.07 11.84
N GLY A 171 -16.59 -9.86 11.51
CA GLY A 171 -18.00 -9.45 11.61
C GLY A 171 -18.89 -9.96 10.47
N ASN A 172 -18.33 -10.68 9.48
CA ASN A 172 -19.07 -11.16 8.31
C ASN A 172 -18.75 -12.61 8.00
N ALA A 173 -19.75 -13.49 8.10
CA ALA A 173 -19.56 -14.94 7.93
C ALA A 173 -18.98 -15.36 6.56
N GLN A 174 -19.17 -14.56 5.50
CA GLN A 174 -18.59 -14.83 4.18
C GLN A 174 -17.11 -14.48 4.11
N TRP A 175 -16.66 -13.51 4.90
CA TRP A 175 -15.30 -12.97 4.87
C TRP A 175 -14.47 -13.43 6.07
N GLN A 176 -15.08 -14.18 6.96
CA GLN A 176 -14.45 -14.67 8.19
C GLN A 176 -13.29 -15.63 7.86
N TYR A 177 -12.21 -15.52 8.61
CA TYR A 177 -11.11 -16.46 8.54
C TYR A 177 -11.56 -17.85 9.02
N LYS A 178 -11.42 -18.85 8.17
CA LYS A 178 -11.81 -20.25 8.45
C LYS A 178 -10.62 -21.10 8.92
N GLY A 179 -9.40 -20.56 8.87
CA GLY A 179 -8.21 -21.27 9.34
C GLY A 179 -8.15 -21.39 10.86
N THR A 180 -7.42 -22.38 11.35
CA THR A 180 -7.17 -22.59 12.78
C THR A 180 -5.78 -22.17 13.23
N GLY A 181 -4.89 -21.86 12.27
CA GLY A 181 -3.51 -21.45 12.50
C GLY A 181 -3.34 -19.95 12.55
N ASN A 182 -2.15 -19.52 13.01
CA ASN A 182 -1.75 -18.12 12.97
C ASN A 182 -1.49 -17.71 11.49
N PRO A 183 -2.23 -16.75 10.91
CA PRO A 183 -2.06 -16.36 9.51
C PRO A 183 -0.73 -15.65 9.22
N ALA A 184 -0.02 -15.21 10.24
CA ALA A 184 1.26 -14.50 10.09
C ALA A 184 2.46 -15.40 9.80
N TRP A 185 2.29 -16.76 9.83
CA TRP A 185 3.38 -17.72 9.63
C TRP A 185 3.07 -18.78 8.59
#